data_edb3a3b9dd4f6397cab153c31dcdf34d
#
_entry.id   edb3a3b9dd4f6397cab153c31dcdf34d
#
_cell.length_a   1.000
_cell.length_b   1.000
_cell.length_c   1.000
_cell.angle_alpha   90.00
_cell.angle_beta   90.00
_cell.angle_gamma   90.00
#
_symmetry.space_group_name_H-M   'P 1'
#
loop_
_entity.id
_entity.type
_entity.pdbx_description
1 polymer ?
#
loop_
_entity_poly.entity_id
_entity_poly.type
_entity_poly.pdbx_seq_one_letter_code
_entity_poly.pdbx_strand_id
1 'polypeptide(L)'
;MINRILSTIFGSKNDRELRRYRKVVQRVNDLEEGMSSLSGDELAALRHKFSDRLHDGENLDDVLPEAFAAVREAGKRALDMRIFDVQLIGGMALHEGRIAEMRTGEGKTLVATLALYLNALSGEGVHLVTVNDY
;
A
#
# COMPACT_ATOMS: atom_id res chain seq x y z
N MET A 1 -23.28 -18.25 22.21
CA MET A 1 -24.44 -17.86 21.36
C MET A 1 -24.42 -16.35 21.06
N ILE A 2 -24.24 -15.47 22.04
CA ILE A 2 -24.19 -14.01 21.90
C ILE A 2 -23.09 -13.54 20.91
N ASN A 3 -21.88 -14.10 20.95
CA ASN A 3 -20.80 -13.74 20.02
C ASN A 3 -21.13 -14.04 18.54
N ARG A 4 -21.93 -15.06 18.28
CA ARG A 4 -22.35 -15.45 16.91
C ARG A 4 -23.40 -14.47 16.35
N ILE A 5 -24.29 -13.97 17.21
CA ILE A 5 -25.31 -12.96 16.86
C ILE A 5 -24.64 -11.60 16.63
N LEU A 6 -23.71 -11.20 17.50
CA LEU A 6 -22.93 -9.97 17.34
C LEU A 6 -22.07 -9.97 16.07
N SER A 7 -21.43 -11.10 15.72
CA SER A 7 -20.66 -11.21 14.47
C SER A 7 -21.56 -11.14 13.22
N THR A 8 -22.80 -11.58 13.30
CA THR A 8 -23.75 -11.48 12.18
C THR A 8 -24.24 -10.04 11.97
N ILE A 9 -24.37 -9.26 13.03
CA ILE A 9 -24.87 -7.87 12.96
C ILE A 9 -23.71 -6.88 12.66
N PHE A 10 -22.54 -7.07 13.28
CA PHE A 10 -21.41 -6.14 13.18
C PHE A 10 -20.30 -6.61 12.23
N GLY A 11 -20.42 -7.78 11.64
CA GLY A 11 -19.38 -8.44 10.86
C GLY A 11 -18.23 -8.97 11.73
N SER A 12 -17.39 -9.81 11.17
CA SER A 12 -16.19 -10.28 11.83
C SER A 12 -15.15 -9.14 11.97
N LYS A 13 -14.13 -9.34 12.82
CA LYS A 13 -12.98 -8.42 12.89
C LYS A 13 -12.37 -8.21 11.49
N ASN A 14 -12.25 -9.29 10.70
CA ASN A 14 -11.75 -9.24 9.33
C ASN A 14 -12.63 -8.39 8.42
N ASP A 15 -13.97 -8.46 8.53
CA ASP A 15 -14.86 -7.66 7.68
C ASP A 15 -14.72 -6.16 7.95
N ARG A 16 -14.48 -5.79 9.21
CA ARG A 16 -14.24 -4.39 9.58
C ARG A 16 -12.90 -3.89 9.03
N GLU A 17 -11.85 -4.70 9.15
CA GLU A 17 -10.53 -4.38 8.60
C GLU A 17 -10.59 -4.26 7.08
N LEU A 18 -11.23 -5.20 6.38
CA LEU A 18 -11.41 -5.13 4.94
C LEU A 18 -12.19 -3.89 4.50
N ARG A 19 -13.21 -3.48 5.26
CA ARG A 19 -13.94 -2.24 4.98
C ARG A 19 -13.05 -1.01 5.15
N ARG A 20 -12.15 -1.00 6.14
CA ARG A 20 -11.17 0.06 6.33
C ARG A 20 -10.19 0.12 5.15
N TYR A 21 -9.60 -1.02 4.78
CA TYR A 21 -8.69 -1.10 3.62
C TYR A 21 -9.36 -0.66 2.32
N ARG A 22 -10.62 -1.07 2.07
CA ARG A 22 -11.34 -0.66 0.87
C ARG A 22 -11.52 0.85 0.74
N LYS A 23 -11.69 1.57 1.85
CA LYS A 23 -11.74 3.04 1.83
C LYS A 23 -10.40 3.65 1.40
N VAL A 24 -9.30 3.08 1.85
CA VAL A 24 -7.96 3.51 1.44
C VAL A 24 -7.71 3.17 -0.03
N VAL A 25 -8.08 1.96 -0.46
CA VAL A 25 -8.01 1.55 -1.87
C VAL A 25 -8.77 2.53 -2.77
N GLN A 26 -9.98 2.96 -2.36
CA GLN A 26 -10.73 3.95 -3.12
C GLN A 26 -9.96 5.27 -3.25
N ARG A 27 -9.35 5.76 -2.15
CA ARG A 27 -8.51 6.97 -2.21
C ARG A 27 -7.30 6.80 -3.14
N VAL A 28 -6.67 5.64 -3.15
CA VAL A 28 -5.57 5.32 -4.09
C VAL A 28 -6.08 5.35 -5.54
N ASN A 29 -7.27 4.79 -5.79
CA ASN A 29 -7.89 4.78 -7.13
C ASN A 29 -8.25 6.21 -7.58
N ASP A 30 -8.78 7.04 -6.69
CA ASP A 30 -9.12 8.44 -6.99
C ASP A 30 -7.88 9.29 -7.37
N LEU A 31 -6.69 8.89 -6.91
CA LEU A 31 -5.43 9.55 -7.22
C LEU A 31 -4.78 9.06 -8.53
N GLU A 32 -5.26 7.96 -9.14
CA GLU A 32 -4.60 7.31 -10.27
C GLU A 32 -4.46 8.23 -11.49
N GLU A 33 -5.49 8.99 -11.83
CA GLU A 33 -5.46 9.93 -12.95
C GLU A 33 -4.42 11.05 -12.72
N GLY A 34 -4.40 11.62 -11.52
CA GLY A 34 -3.42 12.62 -11.14
C GLY A 34 -1.98 12.12 -11.24
N MET A 35 -1.73 10.90 -10.74
CA MET A 35 -0.39 10.29 -10.82
C MET A 35 0.03 9.99 -12.27
N SER A 36 -0.90 9.55 -13.11
CA SER A 36 -0.61 9.26 -14.52
C SER A 36 -0.27 10.50 -15.34
N SER A 37 -0.73 11.68 -14.93
CA SER A 37 -0.45 12.95 -15.60
C SER A 37 0.94 13.52 -15.29
N LEU A 38 1.59 13.06 -14.21
CA LEU A 38 2.92 13.51 -13.81
C LEU A 38 4.00 13.03 -14.80
N SER A 39 5.00 13.86 -15.05
CA SER A 39 6.24 13.42 -15.70
C SER A 39 7.01 12.42 -14.82
N GLY A 40 8.01 11.74 -15.39
CA GLY A 40 8.87 10.83 -14.63
C GLY A 40 9.61 11.52 -13.49
N ASP A 41 10.11 12.73 -13.74
CA ASP A 41 10.83 13.53 -12.74
C ASP A 41 9.91 14.02 -11.62
N GLU A 42 8.69 14.44 -11.95
CA GLU A 42 7.68 14.85 -10.96
C GLU A 42 7.25 13.67 -10.09
N LEU A 43 7.04 12.50 -10.69
CA LEU A 43 6.70 11.29 -9.93
C LEU A 43 7.85 10.89 -8.99
N ALA A 44 9.10 10.95 -9.46
CA ALA A 44 10.28 10.66 -8.63
C ALA A 44 10.45 11.68 -7.49
N ALA A 45 10.13 12.95 -7.73
CA ALA A 45 10.22 14.03 -6.73
C ALA A 45 9.21 13.87 -5.58
N LEU A 46 8.12 13.11 -5.75
CA LEU A 46 7.13 12.88 -4.70
C LEU A 46 7.74 12.29 -3.42
N ARG A 47 8.80 11.48 -3.54
CA ARG A 47 9.49 10.93 -2.36
C ARG A 47 9.98 12.01 -1.40
N HIS A 48 10.53 13.10 -1.92
CA HIS A 48 11.00 14.22 -1.10
C HIS A 48 9.83 14.92 -0.43
N LYS A 49 8.76 15.19 -1.19
CA LYS A 49 7.53 15.77 -0.67
C LYS A 49 6.91 14.94 0.46
N PHE A 50 6.88 13.62 0.33
CA PHE A 50 6.39 12.74 1.39
C PHE A 50 7.32 12.74 2.60
N SER A 51 8.63 12.70 2.39
CA SER A 51 9.61 12.77 3.47
C SER A 51 9.51 14.08 4.25
N ASP A 52 9.36 15.20 3.56
CA ASP A 52 9.18 16.52 4.19
C ASP A 52 7.91 16.55 5.06
N ARG A 53 6.78 16.02 4.57
CA ARG A 53 5.53 15.92 5.33
C ARG A 53 5.67 15.09 6.60
N LEU A 54 6.43 13.99 6.54
CA LEU A 54 6.71 13.17 7.72
C LEU A 54 7.58 13.92 8.73
N HIS A 55 8.56 14.73 8.28
CA HIS A 55 9.35 15.60 9.16
C HIS A 55 8.50 16.70 9.79
N ASP A 56 7.48 17.18 9.09
CA ASP A 56 6.54 18.19 9.57
C ASP A 56 5.49 17.63 10.54
N GLY A 57 5.53 16.33 10.81
CA GLY A 57 4.73 15.66 11.84
C GLY A 57 3.55 14.82 11.34
N GLU A 58 3.37 14.65 10.02
CA GLU A 58 2.45 13.63 9.50
C GLU A 58 2.99 12.24 9.79
N ASN A 59 2.10 11.24 9.87
CA ASN A 59 2.50 9.84 10.02
C ASN A 59 2.46 9.10 8.68
N LEU A 60 3.01 7.87 8.66
CA LEU A 60 3.05 7.05 7.44
C LEU A 60 1.65 6.73 6.90
N ASP A 61 0.64 6.57 7.77
CA ASP A 61 -0.74 6.30 7.35
C ASP A 61 -1.38 7.50 6.62
N ASP A 62 -0.96 8.73 6.96
CA ASP A 62 -1.46 9.94 6.31
C ASP A 62 -0.98 10.03 4.85
N VAL A 63 0.27 9.67 4.58
CA VAL A 63 0.88 9.69 3.24
C VAL A 63 0.64 8.41 2.45
N LEU A 64 0.21 7.32 3.10
CA LEU A 64 0.05 6.00 2.50
C LEU A 64 -0.76 6.00 1.19
N PRO A 65 -1.93 6.64 1.08
CA PRO A 65 -2.72 6.60 -0.16
C PRO A 65 -1.97 7.19 -1.35
N GLU A 66 -1.29 8.32 -1.15
CA GLU A 66 -0.51 8.99 -2.19
C GLU A 66 0.77 8.19 -2.53
N ALA A 67 1.46 7.67 -1.53
CA ALA A 67 2.64 6.83 -1.72
C ALA A 67 2.31 5.56 -2.50
N PHE A 68 1.20 4.88 -2.18
CA PHE A 68 0.76 3.68 -2.90
C PHE A 68 0.32 4.00 -4.33
N ALA A 69 -0.33 5.13 -4.57
CA ALA A 69 -0.67 5.59 -5.91
C ALA A 69 0.59 5.86 -6.75
N ALA A 70 1.61 6.49 -6.16
CA ALA A 70 2.89 6.73 -6.81
C ALA A 70 3.61 5.43 -7.17
N VAL A 71 3.67 4.44 -6.25
CA VAL A 71 4.27 3.12 -6.51
C VAL A 71 3.49 2.37 -7.59
N ARG A 72 2.15 2.44 -7.60
CA ARG A 72 1.32 1.83 -8.65
C ARG A 72 1.66 2.39 -10.03
N GLU A 73 1.75 3.72 -10.15
CA GLU A 73 2.10 4.37 -11.42
C GLU A 73 3.55 4.06 -11.83
N ALA A 74 4.50 4.08 -10.89
CA ALA A 74 5.89 3.70 -11.16
C ALA A 74 6.02 2.26 -11.66
N GLY A 75 5.31 1.31 -11.02
CA GLY A 75 5.28 -0.08 -11.44
C GLY A 75 4.69 -0.27 -12.84
N LYS A 76 3.61 0.46 -13.15
CA LYS A 76 3.01 0.47 -14.48
C LYS A 76 3.99 0.98 -15.56
N ARG A 77 4.73 2.07 -15.28
CA ARG A 77 5.69 2.63 -16.24
C ARG A 77 6.94 1.79 -16.42
N ALA A 78 7.49 1.27 -15.30
CA ALA A 78 8.77 0.57 -15.32
C ALA A 78 8.67 -0.89 -15.73
N LEU A 79 7.57 -1.56 -15.37
CA LEU A 79 7.40 -3.02 -15.50
C LEU A 79 6.20 -3.41 -16.37
N ASP A 80 5.42 -2.45 -16.85
CA ASP A 80 4.10 -2.68 -17.48
C ASP A 80 3.15 -3.50 -16.57
N MET A 81 3.29 -3.32 -15.26
CA MET A 81 2.52 -4.03 -14.24
C MET A 81 1.73 -3.06 -13.37
N ARG A 82 0.41 -3.03 -13.56
CA ARG A 82 -0.47 -2.28 -12.67
C ARG A 82 -0.76 -3.08 -11.40
N ILE A 83 -0.49 -2.50 -10.25
CA ILE A 83 -0.85 -3.08 -8.96
C ILE A 83 -2.37 -3.08 -8.80
N PHE A 84 -2.97 -4.24 -8.54
CA PHE A 84 -4.41 -4.40 -8.37
C PHE A 84 -4.85 -4.06 -6.93
N ASP A 85 -6.15 -3.81 -6.76
CA ASP A 85 -6.73 -3.41 -5.47
C ASP A 85 -6.47 -4.43 -4.36
N VAL A 86 -6.53 -5.73 -4.65
CA VAL A 86 -6.21 -6.79 -3.70
C VAL A 86 -4.73 -6.76 -3.26
N GLN A 87 -3.84 -6.35 -4.16
CA GLN A 87 -2.42 -6.21 -3.86
C GLN A 87 -2.15 -4.98 -2.97
N LEU A 88 -2.90 -3.87 -3.14
CA LEU A 88 -2.85 -2.73 -2.22
C LEU A 88 -3.26 -3.15 -0.80
N ILE A 89 -4.30 -4.00 -0.66
CA ILE A 89 -4.70 -4.56 0.64
C ILE A 89 -3.56 -5.38 1.26
N GLY A 90 -2.88 -6.19 0.45
CA GLY A 90 -1.69 -6.93 0.89
C GLY A 90 -0.57 -6.00 1.38
N GLY A 91 -0.28 -4.93 0.65
CA GLY A 91 0.70 -3.92 1.04
C GLY A 91 0.37 -3.23 2.36
N MET A 92 -0.91 -2.87 2.58
CA MET A 92 -1.37 -2.31 3.86
C MET A 92 -1.22 -3.30 5.01
N ALA A 93 -1.57 -4.57 4.80
CA ALA A 93 -1.40 -5.61 5.81
C ALA A 93 0.07 -5.79 6.21
N LEU A 94 1.00 -5.76 5.24
CA LEU A 94 2.44 -5.82 5.50
C LEU A 94 2.93 -4.59 6.26
N HIS A 95 2.50 -3.39 5.88
CA HIS A 95 2.84 -2.15 6.57
C HIS A 95 2.42 -2.17 8.04
N GLU A 96 1.26 -2.76 8.34
CA GLU A 96 0.74 -2.91 9.70
C GLU A 96 1.38 -4.07 10.49
N GLY A 97 2.44 -4.69 9.97
CA GLY A 97 3.12 -5.82 10.62
C GLY A 97 2.29 -7.10 10.64
N ARG A 98 1.34 -7.26 9.72
CA ARG A 98 0.52 -8.45 9.60
C ARG A 98 1.06 -9.39 8.51
N ILE A 99 0.64 -10.65 8.58
CA ILE A 99 0.91 -11.64 7.53
C ILE A 99 -0.15 -11.48 6.44
N ALA A 100 0.31 -11.22 5.19
CA ALA A 100 -0.53 -11.22 4.00
C ALA A 100 -0.36 -12.55 3.28
N GLU A 101 -1.34 -13.45 3.41
CA GLU A 101 -1.36 -14.70 2.66
C GLU A 101 -1.90 -14.44 1.25
N MET A 102 -1.11 -14.81 0.26
CA MET A 102 -1.45 -14.67 -1.16
C MET A 102 -1.09 -15.95 -1.91
N ARG A 103 -1.92 -16.35 -2.87
CA ARG A 103 -1.68 -17.53 -3.70
C ARG A 103 -0.44 -17.35 -4.58
N THR A 104 0.11 -18.46 -5.02
CA THR A 104 1.21 -18.46 -6.00
C THR A 104 0.76 -17.75 -7.28
N GLY A 105 1.61 -16.87 -7.83
CA GLY A 105 1.29 -16.10 -9.03
C GLY A 105 0.55 -14.78 -8.79
N GLU A 106 0.13 -14.45 -7.57
CA GLU A 106 -0.59 -13.20 -7.26
C GLU A 106 0.33 -11.97 -7.06
N GLY A 107 1.60 -12.05 -7.44
CA GLY A 107 2.50 -10.91 -7.47
C GLY A 107 3.01 -10.46 -6.09
N LYS A 108 3.33 -11.40 -5.20
CA LYS A 108 3.85 -11.11 -3.83
C LYS A 108 5.04 -10.15 -3.83
N THR A 109 5.96 -10.30 -4.79
CA THR A 109 7.13 -9.43 -4.93
C THR A 109 6.71 -7.97 -5.17
N LEU A 110 5.72 -7.77 -6.03
CA LEU A 110 5.20 -6.44 -6.33
C LEU A 110 4.47 -5.83 -5.12
N VAL A 111 3.74 -6.66 -4.35
CA VAL A 111 3.08 -6.23 -3.10
C VAL A 111 4.09 -5.75 -2.06
N ALA A 112 5.23 -6.43 -1.93
CA ALA A 112 6.27 -6.04 -0.99
C ALA A 112 6.81 -4.62 -1.29
N THR A 113 6.87 -4.20 -2.55
CA THR A 113 7.36 -2.86 -2.93
C THR A 113 6.54 -1.73 -2.32
N LEU A 114 5.23 -1.94 -2.13
CA LEU A 114 4.33 -0.95 -1.52
C LEU A 114 4.75 -0.64 -0.07
N ALA A 115 4.87 -1.69 0.75
CA ALA A 115 5.27 -1.54 2.14
C ALA A 115 6.72 -1.06 2.29
N LEU A 116 7.62 -1.56 1.45
CA LEU A 116 9.03 -1.13 1.44
C LEU A 116 9.16 0.36 1.12
N TYR A 117 8.52 0.82 0.04
CA TYR A 117 8.57 2.23 -0.35
C TYR A 117 8.03 3.13 0.76
N LEU A 118 6.83 2.82 1.28
CA LEU A 118 6.20 3.63 2.32
C LEU A 118 7.08 3.74 3.57
N ASN A 119 7.57 2.61 4.08
CA ASN A 119 8.36 2.62 5.31
C ASN A 119 9.76 3.22 5.11
N ALA A 120 10.34 3.13 3.90
CA ALA A 120 11.61 3.77 3.57
C ALA A 120 11.55 5.32 3.61
N LEU A 121 10.36 5.91 3.49
CA LEU A 121 10.18 7.37 3.56
C LEU A 121 10.55 7.95 4.94
N SER A 122 10.50 7.14 6.00
CA SER A 122 10.90 7.55 7.35
C SER A 122 12.41 7.81 7.48
N GLY A 123 13.23 7.28 6.55
CA GLY A 123 14.68 7.36 6.64
C GLY A 123 15.34 6.37 7.61
N GLU A 124 14.57 5.57 8.35
CA GLU A 124 15.09 4.60 9.33
C GLU A 124 15.64 3.32 8.68
N GLY A 125 15.46 3.17 7.37
CA GLY A 125 15.82 1.98 6.62
C GLY A 125 14.75 0.89 6.68
N VAL A 126 14.75 0.03 5.66
CA VAL A 126 13.86 -1.14 5.56
C VAL A 126 14.64 -2.34 5.06
N HIS A 127 14.24 -3.52 5.48
CA HIS A 127 14.86 -4.78 5.07
C HIS A 127 13.86 -5.66 4.33
N LEU A 128 14.26 -6.17 3.18
CA LEU A 128 13.54 -7.22 2.46
C LEU A 128 14.31 -8.54 2.60
N VAL A 129 13.67 -9.53 3.20
CA VAL A 129 14.22 -10.89 3.29
C VAL A 129 13.42 -11.79 2.37
N THR A 130 14.07 -12.41 1.42
CA THR A 130 13.47 -13.36 0.47
C THR A 130 14.25 -14.66 0.45
N VAL A 131 13.56 -15.77 0.21
CA VAL A 131 14.19 -17.09 0.02
C VAL A 131 14.50 -17.37 -1.45
N ASN A 132 13.97 -16.56 -2.36
CA ASN A 132 14.16 -16.66 -3.80
C ASN A 132 14.95 -15.45 -4.30
N ASP A 133 15.93 -15.70 -5.14
CA ASP A 133 16.84 -14.73 -5.74
C ASP A 133 16.62 -14.55 -7.27
N TYR A 134 15.48 -15.03 -7.76
CA TYR A 134 15.04 -14.89 -9.16
C TYR A 134 13.85 -13.97 -9.30
#